data_2c8535190c81311fe72dc8b1190194f8
#
_entry.id   2c8535190c81311fe72dc8b1190194f8
#
_cell.length_a   1.000
_cell.length_b   1.000
_cell.length_c   1.000
_cell.angle_alpha   90.00
_cell.angle_beta   90.00
_cell.angle_gamma   90.00
#
_symmetry.space_group_name_H-M   'P 1'
#
loop_
_entity.id
_entity.type
_entity.pdbx_description
1 polymer ?
#
loop_
_entity_poly.entity_id
_entity_poly.type
_entity_poly.pdbx_seq_one_letter_code
_entity_poly.pdbx_strand_id
1 'polypeptide(L)'
;MKIAEIGKLQNVKLQTIAPEKTVLDASRKLVQYNIGALPVCDAEGNLVGIITERDILRVTAKDGGDGVGHKVAAIMSRKVHTCVADDDIETAMQVMTDLRVRHLPVLREGRLVNIISIGDLVKATLDESQEEIRHLREYVAG
;
A
#
# COMPACT_ATOMS: atom_id res chain seq x y z
N MET A 1 -2.71 -9.10 15.87
CA MET A 1 -1.56 -9.21 14.93
C MET A 1 -1.10 -7.81 14.55
N LYS A 2 0.20 -7.60 14.59
CA LYS A 2 0.83 -6.35 14.15
C LYS A 2 1.13 -6.40 12.65
N ILE A 3 1.18 -5.24 12.01
CA ILE A 3 1.52 -5.12 10.58
C ILE A 3 2.84 -5.81 10.29
N ALA A 4 3.85 -5.62 11.14
CA ALA A 4 5.17 -6.24 10.99
C ALA A 4 5.13 -7.77 10.92
N GLU A 5 4.08 -8.41 11.45
CA GLU A 5 3.93 -9.87 11.48
C GLU A 5 3.31 -10.44 10.21
N ILE A 6 2.87 -9.60 9.28
CA ILE A 6 2.28 -10.07 8.02
C ILE A 6 3.40 -10.64 7.15
N GLY A 7 3.38 -11.97 6.95
CA GLY A 7 4.45 -12.70 6.28
C GLY A 7 4.74 -12.23 4.85
N LYS A 8 3.70 -11.86 4.10
CA LYS A 8 3.86 -11.34 2.73
C LYS A 8 4.77 -10.12 2.69
N LEU A 9 4.66 -9.20 3.68
CA LEU A 9 5.44 -7.97 3.72
C LEU A 9 6.91 -8.20 4.03
N GLN A 10 7.26 -9.32 4.64
CA GLN A 10 8.64 -9.65 5.00
C GLN A 10 9.48 -10.08 3.80
N ASN A 11 8.85 -10.59 2.75
CA ASN A 11 9.50 -11.21 1.61
C ASN A 11 9.35 -10.44 0.29
N VAL A 12 8.62 -9.31 0.31
CA VAL A 12 8.36 -8.50 -0.89
C VAL A 12 9.27 -7.29 -0.90
N LYS A 13 10.01 -7.12 -2.00
CA LYS A 13 10.83 -5.91 -2.16
C LYS A 13 9.94 -4.70 -2.40
N LEU A 14 10.12 -3.67 -1.59
CA LEU A 14 9.42 -2.39 -1.74
C LEU A 14 9.70 -1.78 -3.11
N GLN A 15 8.64 -1.43 -3.83
CA GLN A 15 8.72 -0.67 -5.08
C GLN A 15 8.31 0.77 -4.83
N THR A 16 9.11 1.70 -5.30
CA THR A 16 8.85 3.14 -5.23
C THR A 16 9.04 3.77 -6.60
N ILE A 17 8.67 5.03 -6.74
CA ILE A 17 8.90 5.77 -7.98
C ILE A 17 9.33 7.20 -7.66
N ALA A 18 10.18 7.77 -8.50
CA ALA A 18 10.60 9.16 -8.38
C ALA A 18 9.53 10.12 -8.90
N PRO A 19 9.38 11.31 -8.31
CA PRO A 19 8.35 12.26 -8.74
C PRO A 19 8.54 12.79 -10.17
N GLU A 20 9.76 12.75 -10.69
CA GLU A 20 10.09 13.18 -12.05
C GLU A 20 9.70 12.17 -13.13
N LYS A 21 9.42 10.94 -12.76
CA LYS A 21 8.95 9.91 -13.70
C LYS A 21 7.55 10.24 -14.21
N THR A 22 7.16 9.59 -15.30
CA THR A 22 5.85 9.82 -15.90
C THR A 22 4.78 8.87 -15.34
N VAL A 23 3.52 9.23 -15.57
CA VAL A 23 2.38 8.35 -15.27
C VAL A 23 2.51 7.02 -16.02
N LEU A 24 3.04 7.04 -17.26
CA LEU A 24 3.29 5.81 -18.01
C LEU A 24 4.31 4.90 -17.29
N ASP A 25 5.40 5.50 -16.77
CA ASP A 25 6.39 4.75 -15.98
C ASP A 25 5.74 4.11 -14.75
N ALA A 26 4.89 4.86 -14.05
CA ALA A 26 4.15 4.36 -12.89
C ALA A 26 3.22 3.21 -13.30
N SER A 27 2.47 3.36 -14.38
CA SER A 27 1.54 2.34 -14.89
C SER A 27 2.27 1.04 -15.21
N ARG A 28 3.40 1.13 -15.88
CA ARG A 28 4.22 -0.05 -16.22
C ARG A 28 4.71 -0.76 -14.96
N LYS A 29 5.11 -0.02 -13.95
CA LYS A 29 5.60 -0.58 -12.70
C LYS A 29 4.48 -1.27 -11.92
N LEU A 30 3.29 -0.66 -11.86
CA LEU A 30 2.12 -1.27 -11.22
C LEU A 30 1.77 -2.62 -11.88
N VAL A 31 1.78 -2.66 -13.21
CA VAL A 31 1.48 -3.89 -13.97
C VAL A 31 2.59 -4.93 -13.75
N GLN A 32 3.84 -4.52 -13.87
CA GLN A 32 5.00 -5.41 -13.73
C GLN A 32 5.02 -6.13 -12.39
N TYR A 33 4.74 -5.42 -11.31
CA TYR A 33 4.79 -5.97 -9.95
C TYR A 33 3.43 -6.38 -9.40
N ASN A 34 2.37 -6.25 -10.19
CA ASN A 34 1.00 -6.57 -9.80
C ASN A 34 0.60 -5.90 -8.48
N ILE A 35 0.80 -4.59 -8.40
CA ILE A 35 0.49 -3.77 -7.24
C ILE A 35 -0.44 -2.63 -7.64
N GLY A 36 -1.18 -2.07 -6.67
CA GLY A 36 -2.18 -1.04 -6.91
C GLY A 36 -1.74 0.37 -6.56
N ALA A 37 -0.57 0.54 -5.95
CA ALA A 37 -0.06 1.84 -5.54
C ALA A 37 1.46 1.83 -5.44
N LEU A 38 2.05 3.01 -5.64
CA LEU A 38 3.49 3.23 -5.49
C LEU A 38 3.72 4.41 -4.56
N PRO A 39 4.50 4.24 -3.48
CA PRO A 39 5.04 5.38 -2.77
C PRO A 39 5.95 6.18 -3.68
N VAL A 40 5.85 7.50 -3.62
CA VAL A 40 6.69 8.41 -4.39
C VAL A 40 7.76 8.95 -3.46
N CYS A 41 9.03 8.70 -3.80
CA CYS A 41 10.16 9.10 -2.97
C CYS A 41 11.09 10.02 -3.75
N ASP A 42 11.67 11.01 -3.05
CA ASP A 42 12.68 11.90 -3.63
C ASP A 42 14.06 11.20 -3.70
N ALA A 43 15.07 11.94 -4.17
CA ALA A 43 16.43 11.41 -4.35
C ALA A 43 17.07 10.99 -3.02
N GLU A 44 16.66 11.58 -1.91
CA GLU A 44 17.13 11.24 -0.57
C GLU A 44 16.37 10.10 0.09
N GLY A 45 15.36 9.55 -0.62
CA GLY A 45 14.52 8.47 -0.12
C GLY A 45 13.36 8.91 0.75
N ASN A 46 13.07 10.20 0.82
CA ASN A 46 11.93 10.71 1.59
C ASN A 46 10.61 10.46 0.87
N LEU A 47 9.61 10.04 1.60
CA LEU A 47 8.25 9.85 1.08
C LEU A 47 7.62 11.22 0.83
N VAL A 48 7.33 11.53 -0.44
CA VAL A 48 6.77 12.83 -0.84
C VAL A 48 5.35 12.72 -1.41
N GLY A 49 4.88 11.52 -1.69
CA GLY A 49 3.54 11.31 -2.22
C GLY A 49 3.22 9.85 -2.39
N ILE A 50 2.04 9.59 -2.90
CA ILE A 50 1.59 8.26 -3.31
C ILE A 50 0.81 8.38 -4.62
N ILE A 51 1.05 7.46 -5.55
CA ILE A 51 0.27 7.36 -6.79
C ILE A 51 -0.38 5.99 -6.86
N THR A 52 -1.68 5.98 -7.17
CA THR A 52 -2.50 4.77 -7.19
C THR A 52 -3.11 4.53 -8.55
N GLU A 53 -3.65 3.33 -8.75
CA GLU A 53 -4.45 3.00 -9.95
C GLU A 53 -5.58 4.01 -10.17
N ARG A 54 -6.21 4.46 -9.10
CA ARG A 54 -7.30 5.43 -9.18
C ARG A 54 -6.83 6.80 -9.70
N ASP A 55 -5.65 7.24 -9.29
CA ASP A 55 -5.05 8.48 -9.80
C ASP A 55 -4.82 8.39 -11.32
N ILE A 56 -4.32 7.25 -11.76
CA ILE A 56 -4.07 7.00 -13.18
C ILE A 56 -5.38 6.95 -13.96
N LEU A 57 -6.39 6.29 -13.41
CA LEU A 57 -7.73 6.25 -14.02
C LEU A 57 -8.33 7.64 -14.15
N ARG A 58 -8.20 8.49 -13.12
CA ARG A 58 -8.71 9.87 -13.14
C ARG A 58 -8.04 10.71 -14.22
N VAL A 59 -6.72 10.65 -14.33
CA VAL A 59 -6.00 11.43 -15.34
C VAL A 59 -6.30 10.94 -16.75
N THR A 60 -6.48 9.63 -16.90
CA THR A 60 -6.87 9.04 -18.19
C THR A 60 -8.28 9.46 -18.58
N ALA A 61 -9.21 9.48 -17.64
CA ALA A 61 -10.59 9.91 -17.89
C ALA A 61 -10.65 11.40 -18.27
N LYS A 62 -9.79 12.23 -17.71
CA LYS A 62 -9.74 13.66 -17.95
C LYS A 62 -9.02 14.00 -19.26
N ASP A 63 -7.84 13.44 -19.48
CA ASP A 63 -6.92 13.85 -20.55
C ASP A 63 -6.71 12.79 -21.64
N GLY A 64 -7.37 11.62 -21.51
CA GLY A 64 -7.22 10.54 -22.47
C GLY A 64 -5.78 10.02 -22.50
N GLY A 65 -5.32 9.67 -23.71
CA GLY A 65 -3.96 9.16 -23.92
C GLY A 65 -2.85 10.14 -23.57
N ASP A 66 -3.12 11.43 -23.55
CA ASP A 66 -2.14 12.44 -23.15
C ASP A 66 -1.85 12.42 -21.65
N GLY A 67 -2.74 11.83 -20.87
CA GLY A 67 -2.58 11.73 -19.41
C GLY A 67 -1.35 10.97 -18.97
N VAL A 68 -0.89 10.00 -19.76
CA VAL A 68 0.29 9.17 -19.41
C VAL A 68 1.61 9.92 -19.49
N GLY A 69 1.64 11.07 -20.18
CA GLY A 69 2.84 11.91 -20.28
C GLY A 69 3.05 12.86 -19.10
N HIS A 70 2.07 13.02 -18.23
CA HIS A 70 2.22 13.84 -17.04
C HIS A 70 3.28 13.27 -16.09
N LYS A 71 3.94 14.16 -15.36
CA LYS A 71 4.85 13.74 -14.29
C LYS A 71 4.05 13.14 -13.13
N VAL A 72 4.62 12.14 -12.46
CA VAL A 72 4.05 11.58 -11.24
C VAL A 72 3.77 12.68 -10.22
N ALA A 73 4.68 13.62 -10.06
CA ALA A 73 4.53 14.76 -9.14
C ALA A 73 3.28 15.61 -9.40
N ALA A 74 2.80 15.66 -10.64
CA ALA A 74 1.60 16.44 -11.01
C ALA A 74 0.30 15.70 -10.64
N ILE A 75 0.34 14.38 -10.50
CA ILE A 75 -0.85 13.52 -10.33
C ILE A 75 -0.93 12.92 -8.93
N MET A 76 0.22 12.65 -8.29
CA MET A 76 0.28 12.01 -6.97
C MET A 76 -0.50 12.78 -5.90
N SER A 77 -0.98 12.06 -4.89
CA SER A 77 -1.46 12.69 -3.68
C SER A 77 -0.26 13.03 -2.79
N ARG A 78 -0.18 14.29 -2.34
CA ARG A 78 0.87 14.76 -1.44
C ARG A 78 0.50 14.57 0.03
N LYS A 79 -0.79 14.49 0.31
CA LYS A 79 -1.29 14.20 1.65
C LYS A 79 -1.30 12.70 1.85
N VAL A 80 -0.18 12.17 2.33
CA VAL A 80 0.01 10.73 2.49
C VAL A 80 -0.32 10.34 3.92
N HIS A 81 -1.27 9.42 4.07
CA HIS A 81 -1.57 8.78 5.34
C HIS A 81 -0.68 7.56 5.46
N THR A 82 -0.02 7.40 6.61
CA THR A 82 0.93 6.31 6.86
C THR A 82 0.52 5.52 8.09
N CYS A 83 1.11 4.36 8.25
CA CYS A 83 1.04 3.58 9.48
C CYS A 83 2.45 3.16 9.88
N VAL A 84 2.59 2.65 11.09
CA VAL A 84 3.88 2.14 11.56
C VAL A 84 3.83 0.62 11.68
N ALA A 85 5.00 -0.01 11.60
CA ALA A 85 5.10 -1.47 11.63
C ALA A 85 4.53 -2.10 12.90
N ASP A 86 4.55 -1.37 14.02
CA ASP A 86 4.00 -1.84 15.29
C ASP A 86 2.50 -1.62 15.48
N ASP A 87 1.83 -0.98 14.52
CA ASP A 87 0.37 -0.81 14.56
C ASP A 87 -0.32 -2.17 14.43
N ASP A 88 -1.46 -2.31 15.11
CA ASP A 88 -2.33 -3.47 14.93
C ASP A 88 -3.03 -3.40 13.58
N ILE A 89 -3.28 -4.55 12.97
CA ILE A 89 -3.99 -4.62 11.68
C ILE A 89 -5.38 -3.99 11.78
N GLU A 90 -6.05 -4.14 12.91
CA GLU A 90 -7.37 -3.54 13.14
C GLU A 90 -7.31 -2.01 13.10
N THR A 91 -6.28 -1.42 13.70
CA THR A 91 -6.05 0.03 13.66
C THR A 91 -5.83 0.50 12.23
N ALA A 92 -5.00 -0.21 11.46
CA ALA A 92 -4.76 0.12 10.05
C ALA A 92 -6.02 0.02 9.21
N MET A 93 -6.84 -1.01 9.43
CA MET A 93 -8.13 -1.18 8.74
C MET A 93 -9.07 -0.02 9.06
N GLN A 94 -9.10 0.40 10.32
CA GLN A 94 -9.94 1.53 10.73
C GLN A 94 -9.51 2.83 10.05
N VAL A 95 -8.21 3.08 9.96
CA VAL A 95 -7.67 4.24 9.25
C VAL A 95 -8.06 4.21 7.78
N MET A 96 -7.91 3.08 7.12
CA MET A 96 -8.30 2.92 5.71
C MET A 96 -9.79 3.18 5.50
N THR A 97 -10.63 2.69 6.40
CA THR A 97 -12.08 2.87 6.35
C THR A 97 -12.46 4.33 6.56
N ASP A 98 -11.93 4.96 7.59
CA ASP A 98 -12.27 6.35 7.95
C ASP A 98 -11.80 7.34 6.91
N LEU A 99 -10.63 7.14 6.34
CA LEU A 99 -10.02 8.03 5.34
C LEU A 99 -10.35 7.62 3.90
N ARG A 100 -11.04 6.50 3.70
CA ARG A 100 -11.37 5.95 2.38
C ARG A 100 -10.15 5.76 1.49
N VAL A 101 -9.06 5.29 2.08
CA VAL A 101 -7.84 4.93 1.37
C VAL A 101 -7.67 3.42 1.42
N ARG A 102 -7.09 2.84 0.39
CA ARG A 102 -6.90 1.39 0.26
C ARG A 102 -5.46 0.96 0.42
N HIS A 103 -4.55 1.90 0.56
CA HIS A 103 -3.12 1.64 0.69
C HIS A 103 -2.54 2.59 1.73
N LEU A 104 -1.66 2.06 2.58
CA LEU A 104 -0.91 2.84 3.56
C LEU A 104 0.56 2.49 3.45
N PRO A 105 1.43 3.48 3.21
CA PRO A 105 2.85 3.28 3.41
C PRO A 105 3.14 2.95 4.87
N VAL A 106 4.03 1.98 5.08
CA VAL A 106 4.42 1.49 6.40
C VAL A 106 5.78 2.07 6.74
N LEU A 107 5.88 2.73 7.89
CA LEU A 107 7.12 3.31 8.39
C LEU A 107 7.66 2.49 9.55
N ARG A 108 8.97 2.40 9.63
CA ARG A 108 9.70 1.88 10.79
C ARG A 108 10.83 2.87 11.10
N GLU A 109 10.82 3.41 12.32
CA GLU A 109 11.81 4.41 12.74
C GLU A 109 11.88 5.61 11.78
N GLY A 110 10.70 6.06 11.31
CA GLY A 110 10.57 7.18 10.39
C GLY A 110 10.93 6.88 8.93
N ARG A 111 11.31 5.65 8.61
CA ARG A 111 11.69 5.23 7.25
C ARG A 111 10.62 4.39 6.60
N LEU A 112 10.39 4.62 5.33
CA LEU A 112 9.48 3.80 4.52
C LEU A 112 10.07 2.39 4.34
N VAL A 113 9.37 1.38 4.84
CA VAL A 113 9.80 -0.01 4.73
C VAL A 113 8.90 -0.86 3.85
N ASN A 114 7.64 -0.46 3.71
CA ASN A 114 6.70 -1.20 2.86
C ASN A 114 5.46 -0.36 2.56
N ILE A 115 4.55 -0.95 1.79
CA ILE A 115 3.19 -0.45 1.59
C ILE A 115 2.22 -1.60 1.82
N ILE A 116 1.11 -1.33 2.48
CA ILE A 116 0.10 -2.33 2.79
C ILE A 116 -1.23 -1.95 2.14
N SER A 117 -1.92 -2.93 1.55
CA SER A 117 -3.24 -2.75 0.95
C SER A 117 -4.34 -3.25 1.86
N ILE A 118 -5.58 -2.82 1.59
CA ILE A 118 -6.75 -3.37 2.28
C ILE A 118 -6.86 -4.88 2.08
N GLY A 119 -6.50 -5.38 0.89
CA GLY A 119 -6.47 -6.82 0.62
C GLY A 119 -5.49 -7.58 1.50
N ASP A 120 -4.32 -7.02 1.76
CA ASP A 120 -3.32 -7.61 2.67
C ASP A 120 -3.87 -7.73 4.09
N LEU A 121 -4.57 -6.69 4.57
CA LEU A 121 -5.16 -6.67 5.91
C LEU A 121 -6.32 -7.65 6.04
N VAL A 122 -7.18 -7.71 5.03
CA VAL A 122 -8.30 -8.65 5.01
C VAL A 122 -7.78 -10.10 5.05
N LYS A 123 -6.78 -10.40 4.24
CA LYS A 123 -6.17 -11.73 4.23
C LYS A 123 -5.55 -12.08 5.58
N ALA A 124 -4.81 -11.15 6.19
CA ALA A 124 -4.20 -11.37 7.50
C ALA A 124 -5.26 -11.61 8.58
N THR A 125 -6.37 -10.87 8.54
CA THR A 125 -7.49 -11.04 9.47
C THR A 125 -8.14 -12.41 9.30
N LEU A 126 -8.35 -12.87 8.07
CA LEU A 126 -8.91 -14.20 7.80
C LEU A 126 -7.99 -15.30 8.27
N ASP A 127 -6.69 -15.20 8.02
CA ASP A 127 -5.70 -16.18 8.43
C ASP A 127 -5.67 -16.30 9.98
N GLU A 128 -5.71 -15.17 10.68
CA GLU A 128 -5.77 -15.14 12.14
C GLU A 128 -7.04 -15.79 12.67
N SER A 129 -8.20 -15.50 12.10
CA SER A 129 -9.48 -16.10 12.48
C SER A 129 -9.50 -17.61 12.24
N GLN A 130 -8.95 -18.08 11.13
CA GLN A 130 -8.86 -19.51 10.83
C GLN A 130 -7.97 -20.24 11.83
N GLU A 131 -6.87 -19.62 12.24
CA GLU A 131 -5.97 -20.18 13.26
C GLU A 131 -6.66 -20.28 14.61
N GLU A 132 -7.41 -19.25 15.02
CA GLU A 132 -8.20 -19.29 16.26
C GLU A 132 -9.23 -20.41 16.24
N ILE A 133 -9.97 -20.57 15.13
CA ILE A 133 -10.96 -21.64 14.98
C ILE A 133 -10.28 -23.00 15.07
N ARG A 134 -9.13 -23.18 14.45
CA ARG A 134 -8.39 -24.44 14.50
C ARG A 134 -7.98 -24.77 15.93
N HIS A 135 -7.44 -23.80 16.67
CA HIS A 135 -7.04 -23.99 18.07
C HIS A 135 -8.23 -24.36 18.95
N LEU A 136 -9.38 -23.71 18.75
CA LEU A 136 -10.60 -24.04 19.50
C LEU A 136 -11.08 -25.47 19.21
N ARG A 137 -11.02 -25.89 17.95
CA ARG A 137 -11.38 -27.27 17.57
C ARG A 137 -10.43 -28.30 18.19
N GLU A 138 -9.15 -28.03 18.19
CA GLU A 138 -8.14 -28.89 18.82
C GLU A 138 -8.41 -28.99 20.32
N TYR A 139 -8.73 -27.87 20.96
CA TYR A 139 -9.04 -27.85 22.39
C TYR A 139 -10.28 -28.68 22.71
N VAL A 140 -11.34 -28.56 21.91
CA VAL A 140 -12.59 -29.34 22.12
C VAL A 140 -12.41 -30.81 21.80
N ALA A 141 -11.58 -31.13 20.79
CA ALA A 141 -11.33 -32.52 20.39
C ALA A 141 -10.35 -33.22 21.32
N GLY A 142 -9.52 -32.47 21.98
CA GLY A 142 -8.54 -32.99 22.94
C GLY A 142 -9.09 -33.18 24.33
#